data_7cee15a5efd9e8fe57473307e3e6fb5f
#
_entry.id   7cee15a5efd9e8fe57473307e3e6fb5f
#
_cell.length_a   1.000
_cell.length_b   1.000
_cell.length_c   1.000
_cell.angle_alpha   90.00
_cell.angle_beta   90.00
_cell.angle_gamma   90.00
#
_symmetry.space_group_name_H-M   'P 1'
#
loop_
_entity.id
_entity.type
_entity.pdbx_description
1 polymer ?
#
loop_
_entity_poly.entity_id
_entity_poly.type
_entity_poly.pdbx_seq_one_letter_code
_entity_poly.pdbx_strand_id
1 'polypeptide(L)' 'MISFKAFRTLIAERGITTDYLRNKCGRYNLDSKTIDRLMRDESVSTNTVDALCQIFGCAVTDIMQVAPDPENDAWKNA' A
#
# COMPACT_ATOMS: atom_id res chain seq x y z
N MET A 1 2.98 -10.79 7.80
CA MET A 1 2.75 -9.37 8.17
C MET A 1 2.86 -8.49 6.93
N ILE A 2 1.83 -7.71 6.66
CA ILE A 2 1.79 -6.80 5.51
C ILE A 2 2.53 -5.51 5.84
N SER A 3 3.32 -5.01 4.91
CA SER A 3 4.00 -3.72 5.03
C SER A 3 3.76 -2.88 3.77
N PHE A 4 3.43 -1.62 3.96
CA PHE A 4 3.30 -0.63 2.89
C PHE A 4 4.47 0.35 2.89
N LYS A 5 5.58 -0.03 3.50
CA LYS A 5 6.77 0.81 3.53
C LYS A 5 7.27 1.17 2.13
N ALA A 6 7.19 0.22 1.19
CA ALA A 6 7.57 0.47 -0.20
C ALA A 6 6.71 1.59 -0.82
N PHE A 7 5.40 1.58 -0.57
CA PHE A 7 4.49 2.63 -1.01
C PHE A 7 4.87 3.99 -0.39
N ARG A 8 5.11 4.02 0.93
CA ARG A 8 5.48 5.26 1.60
C ARG A 8 6.79 5.84 1.05
N THR A 9 7.76 4.98 0.77
CA THR A 9 9.02 5.39 0.15
C THR A 9 8.79 5.94 -1.26
N LEU A 10 7.94 5.27 -2.02
CA LEU A 10 7.61 5.67 -3.40
C LEU A 10 7.01 7.08 -3.45
N ILE A 11 6.03 7.36 -2.61
CA ILE A 11 5.41 8.68 -2.60
C ILE A 11 6.37 9.77 -2.10
N ALA A 12 7.22 9.43 -1.13
CA ALA A 12 8.23 10.36 -0.63
C ALA A 12 9.24 10.72 -1.72
N GLU A 13 9.71 9.73 -2.48
CA GLU A 13 10.65 9.93 -3.57
C GLU A 13 10.07 10.78 -4.70
N ARG A 14 8.76 10.65 -4.95
CA ARG A 14 8.07 11.39 -5.99
C ARG A 14 7.51 12.73 -5.51
N GLY A 15 7.69 13.07 -4.23
CA GLY A 15 7.17 14.30 -3.65
C GLY A 15 5.65 14.35 -3.60
N ILE A 16 4.99 13.21 -3.52
CA ILE A 16 3.53 13.11 -3.49
C ILE A 16 3.07 13.12 -2.02
N THR A 17 2.10 14.00 -1.72
CA THR A 17 1.54 14.09 -0.38
C THR A 17 0.25 13.27 -0.26
N THR A 18 -0.16 12.99 0.98
CA THR A 18 -1.44 12.32 1.22
C THR A 18 -2.62 13.18 0.75
N ASP A 19 -2.49 14.50 0.83
CA ASP A 19 -3.52 15.42 0.31
C ASP A 19 -3.68 15.29 -1.21
N TYR A 20 -2.59 15.12 -1.93
CA TYR A 20 -2.65 14.87 -3.36
C TYR A 20 -3.44 13.60 -3.65
N LEU A 21 -3.16 12.52 -2.90
CA LEU A 21 -3.86 11.24 -3.08
C LEU A 21 -5.36 11.39 -2.82
N ARG A 22 -5.74 12.14 -1.78
CA ARG A 22 -7.15 12.35 -1.45
C ARG A 22 -7.89 13.15 -2.50
N ASN A 23 -7.23 14.17 -3.07
CA ASN A 23 -7.89 15.15 -3.94
C ASN A 23 -7.78 14.82 -5.43
N LYS A 24 -6.70 14.17 -5.86
CA LYS A 24 -6.42 13.95 -7.28
C LYS A 24 -6.70 12.53 -7.76
N CYS A 25 -6.88 11.60 -6.85
CA CYS A 25 -7.07 10.19 -7.18
C CYS A 25 -8.47 9.68 -6.81
N GLY A 26 -9.43 10.59 -6.67
CA GLY A 26 -10.79 10.26 -6.24
C GLY A 26 -11.49 9.24 -7.13
N ARG A 27 -11.20 9.23 -8.42
CA ARG A 27 -11.81 8.26 -9.35
C ARG A 27 -11.44 6.81 -9.04
N TYR A 28 -10.39 6.61 -8.26
CA TYR A 28 -9.94 5.29 -7.83
C TYR A 28 -10.41 4.93 -6.42
N ASN A 29 -11.29 5.75 -5.84
CA ASN A 29 -11.86 5.52 -4.50
C ASN A 29 -10.83 5.47 -3.37
N LEU A 30 -9.79 6.30 -3.46
CA LEU A 30 -8.81 6.44 -2.39
C LEU A 30 -9.30 7.44 -1.37
N ASP A 31 -10.13 6.98 -0.43
CA ASP A 31 -10.63 7.83 0.63
C ASP A 31 -9.62 7.98 1.77
N SER A 32 -9.94 8.88 2.72
CA SER A 32 -9.05 9.15 3.85
C SER A 32 -8.79 7.92 4.71
N LYS A 33 -9.78 7.05 4.88
CA LYS A 33 -9.61 5.82 5.67
C LYS A 33 -8.64 4.86 5.01
N THR A 34 -8.74 4.71 3.69
CA THR A 34 -7.85 3.85 2.92
C THR A 34 -6.42 4.37 3.01
N ILE A 35 -6.23 5.68 2.85
CA ILE A 35 -4.91 6.30 2.95
C ILE A 35 -4.33 6.10 4.35
N ASP A 36 -5.12 6.27 5.40
CA ASP A 36 -4.68 6.05 6.77
C ASP A 36 -4.24 4.60 6.99
N ARG A 37 -4.95 3.63 6.41
CA ARG A 37 -4.56 2.22 6.49
C ARG A 37 -3.22 1.97 5.83
N LEU A 38 -2.98 2.56 4.67
CA LEU A 38 -1.69 2.45 3.97
C LEU A 38 -0.55 3.02 4.82
N MET A 39 -0.81 4.09 5.54
CA MET A 39 0.20 4.72 6.40
C MET A 39 0.47 3.93 7.68
N ARG A 40 -0.45 3.06 8.10
CA ARG A 40 -0.35 2.27 9.34
C ARG A 40 -0.08 0.79 9.10
N ASP A 41 0.17 0.39 7.87
CA ASP A 41 0.34 -1.02 7.50
C ASP A 41 -0.89 -1.87 7.80
N GLU A 42 -2.08 -1.28 7.71
CA GLU A 42 -3.34 -2.00 7.87
C GLU A 42 -3.82 -2.54 6.53
N SER A 43 -4.61 -3.61 6.55
CA SER A 43 -5.10 -4.26 5.34
C SER A 43 -6.00 -3.34 4.52
N VAL A 44 -5.81 -3.38 3.20
CA VAL A 44 -6.67 -2.72 2.24
C VAL A 44 -7.15 -3.75 1.21
N SER A 45 -8.16 -3.41 0.44
CA SER A 45 -8.66 -4.32 -0.59
C SER A 45 -7.67 -4.45 -1.75
N THR A 46 -7.75 -5.57 -2.46
CA THR A 46 -6.95 -5.76 -3.67
C THR A 46 -7.30 -4.74 -4.76
N ASN A 47 -8.54 -4.24 -4.76
CA ASN A 47 -8.93 -3.15 -5.65
C ASN A 47 -8.13 -1.87 -5.38
N THR A 48 -7.84 -1.60 -4.09
CA THR A 48 -6.99 -0.47 -3.72
C THR A 48 -5.57 -0.65 -4.24
N VAL A 49 -5.01 -1.86 -4.10
CA VAL A 49 -3.67 -2.16 -4.60
C VAL A 49 -3.62 -2.00 -6.12
N ASP A 50 -4.64 -2.52 -6.83
CA ASP A 50 -4.77 -2.36 -8.28
C ASP A 50 -4.78 -0.87 -8.66
N ALA A 51 -5.61 -0.07 -7.97
CA ALA A 51 -5.69 1.37 -8.21
C ALA A 51 -4.34 2.06 -8.03
N LEU A 52 -3.61 1.74 -6.96
CA LEU A 52 -2.30 2.32 -6.72
C LEU A 52 -1.30 1.97 -7.83
N CYS A 53 -1.31 0.73 -8.29
CA CYS A 53 -0.46 0.30 -9.39
C CYS A 53 -0.80 1.06 -10.68
N GLN A 54 -2.08 1.30 -10.95
CA GLN A 54 -2.52 2.07 -12.12
C GLN A 54 -2.12 3.54 -12.02
N ILE A 55 -2.30 4.14 -10.85
CA ILE A 55 -1.97 5.55 -10.62
C ILE A 55 -0.47 5.79 -10.82
N PHE A 56 0.37 4.93 -10.26
CA PHE A 56 1.82 5.12 -10.27
C PHE A 56 2.53 4.38 -11.40
N GLY A 57 1.83 3.54 -12.15
CA GLY A 57 2.44 2.76 -13.22
C GLY A 57 3.52 1.81 -12.72
N CYS A 58 3.28 1.15 -11.60
CA CYS A 58 4.29 0.31 -10.94
C CYS A 58 3.74 -1.10 -10.67
N ALA A 59 4.62 -1.99 -10.23
CA ALA A 59 4.26 -3.35 -9.84
C ALA A 59 3.76 -3.38 -8.39
N VAL A 60 3.09 -4.47 -8.02
CA VAL A 60 2.55 -4.67 -6.67
C VAL A 60 3.66 -4.64 -5.61
N THR A 61 4.85 -5.12 -5.94
CA THR A 61 6.00 -5.12 -5.03
C THR A 61 6.52 -3.73 -4.71
N ASP A 62 6.19 -2.73 -5.55
CA ASP A 62 6.54 -1.34 -5.28
C ASP A 62 5.55 -0.68 -4.32
N ILE A 63 4.42 -1.34 -4.05
CA ILE A 63 3.38 -0.84 -3.16
C ILE A 63 3.41 -1.55 -1.82
N MET A 64 3.48 -2.89 -1.82
CA MET A 64 3.36 -3.69 -0.61
C MET A 64 4.31 -4.87 -0.61
N GLN A 65 4.63 -5.33 0.58
CA GLN A 65 5.42 -6.53 0.81
C GLN A 65 4.80 -7.32 1.95
N VAL A 66 5.04 -8.63 1.96
CA VAL A 66 4.60 -9.50 3.04
C VAL A 66 5.83 -10.19 3.60
N ALA A 67 6.03 -10.05 4.90
CA ALA A 67 7.10 -10.73 5.61
C ALA A 67 6.50 -11.78 6.54
N PRO A 68 7.17 -12.94 6.75
CA PRO A 68 6.70 -13.92 7.74
C PRO A 68 6.67 -13.29 9.13
N ASP A 69 5.63 -13.62 9.91
CA ASP A 69 5.62 -13.21 11.31
C ASP A 69 6.71 -13.96 12.07
N PRO A 70 7.45 -13.27 12.93
CA PRO A 70 8.57 -13.90 13.64
C PRO A 70 8.18 -15.15 14.46
N GLU A 71 6.94 -15.20 14.93
CA GLU A 71 6.44 -16.28 15.77
C GLU A 71 5.61 -17.32 15.00
N ASN A 72 5.44 -17.14 13.68
CA ASN A 72 4.64 -18.04 12.88
C ASN A 72 5.53 -18.99 12.08
N ASP A 73 5.59 -20.24 12.53
CA ASP A 73 6.38 -21.29 11.87
C ASP A 73 5.55 -22.19 10.96
N ALA A 74 4.26 -21.90 10.79
CA ALA A 74 3.37 -22.75 9.98
C ALA A 74 3.89 -22.93 8.55
N TRP A 75 4.48 -21.91 7.96
CA TRP A 75 5.01 -21.96 6.61
C TRP A 75 6.25 -22.86 6.48
N LYS A 76 6.96 -23.10 7.57
CA LYS A 76 8.13 -23.98 7.57
C LYS A 76 7.76 -25.45 7.52
N ASN A 77 6.56 -25.78 7.96
CA ASN A 77 6.06 -27.16 8.05
C ASN A 77 5.07 -27.50 6.93
N ALA A 78 4.87 -26.60 6.01
CA ALA A 78 3.95 -26.80 4.90
C ALA A 78 4.53 -27.73 3.82
#